data_5197f974b4da6c04b2943a94f2ea7ccb
#
_entry.id   5197f974b4da6c04b2943a94f2ea7ccb
#
_cell.length_a   1.000
_cell.length_b   1.000
_cell.length_c   1.000
_cell.angle_alpha   90.00
_cell.angle_beta   90.00
_cell.angle_gamma   90.00
#
_symmetry.space_group_name_H-M   'P 1'
#
loop_
_entity.id
_entity.type
_entity.pdbx_description
1 polymer ?
#
loop_
_entity_poly.entity_id
_entity_poly.type
_entity_poly.pdbx_seq_one_letter_code
_entity_poly.pdbx_strand_id
1 'polypeptide(L)'
;MALNARVIDFTSKVNDRAYRLFVSIPTRRPVPPEGHAVVYLIDGNLHFGIAVDTARIQACWPDVIDPVVVGIGYPTDSVNQALDQRMIDLTTPISEERLKKGFIAKMPRPTTGYGGMDEYFRVIEEEVKPRVEALVAINKLEQVLMGHSLGGLTTLHALFRHTASFQQFVAIAPSIWYNDRAVLAHEAAFSERVRAGQVKARALISVGELESTFRFVPGLPASEQDFRDMTEECRMVPNVQELGARLAALASPQFEIETVVHAGDDHNMVPPAGIARGIRFTMRR
;
A
#
# COMPACT_ATOMS: atom_id res chain seq x y z
N MET A 1 -13.59 12.66 -11.83
CA MET A 1 -13.91 12.05 -10.50
C MET A 1 -14.66 10.75 -10.77
N ALA A 2 -14.32 9.67 -10.07
CA ALA A 2 -15.05 8.40 -10.21
C ALA A 2 -16.54 8.61 -9.83
N LEU A 3 -17.46 7.91 -10.52
CA LEU A 3 -18.89 8.01 -10.26
C LEU A 3 -19.20 7.64 -8.80
N ASN A 4 -20.05 8.43 -8.14
CA ASN A 4 -20.44 8.26 -6.72
C ASN A 4 -19.30 8.42 -5.70
N ALA A 5 -18.19 9.09 -6.06
CA ALA A 5 -17.13 9.39 -5.13
C ALA A 5 -17.44 10.65 -4.32
N ARG A 6 -17.11 10.60 -3.03
CA ARG A 6 -17.11 11.75 -2.11
C ARG A 6 -15.68 12.13 -1.78
N VAL A 7 -15.45 13.41 -1.54
CA VAL A 7 -14.17 13.95 -1.08
C VAL A 7 -14.38 14.56 0.29
N ILE A 8 -13.50 14.24 1.23
CA ILE A 8 -13.56 14.74 2.60
C ILE A 8 -12.16 15.21 2.99
N ASP A 9 -11.99 16.51 3.16
CA ASP A 9 -10.76 17.09 3.67
C ASP A 9 -10.83 17.27 5.18
N PHE A 10 -9.74 16.99 5.88
CA PHE A 10 -9.64 17.23 7.32
C PHE A 10 -8.18 17.47 7.73
N THR A 11 -8.01 18.21 8.83
CA THR A 11 -6.74 18.29 9.52
C THR A 11 -6.76 17.30 10.67
N SER A 12 -5.74 16.46 10.74
CA SER A 12 -5.60 15.43 11.76
C SER A 12 -5.30 16.05 13.12
N LYS A 13 -5.95 15.54 14.16
CA LYS A 13 -5.64 15.87 15.55
C LYS A 13 -4.46 15.08 16.12
N VAL A 14 -4.04 14.04 15.41
CA VAL A 14 -2.91 13.19 15.80
C VAL A 14 -1.57 13.88 15.52
N ASN A 15 -1.49 14.59 14.37
CA ASN A 15 -0.21 15.09 13.87
C ASN A 15 -0.29 16.46 13.15
N ASP A 16 -1.44 17.13 13.22
CA ASP A 16 -1.72 18.45 12.63
C ASP A 16 -1.51 18.53 11.10
N ARG A 17 -1.41 17.38 10.40
CA ARG A 17 -1.29 17.30 8.94
C ARG A 17 -2.67 17.26 8.28
N ALA A 18 -2.75 17.81 7.07
CA ALA A 18 -3.98 17.83 6.28
C ALA A 18 -4.08 16.57 5.41
N TYR A 19 -5.24 15.92 5.44
CA TYR A 19 -5.55 14.73 4.67
C TYR A 19 -6.80 14.91 3.82
N ARG A 20 -6.87 14.18 2.72
CA ARG A 20 -8.04 14.05 1.85
C ARG A 20 -8.44 12.59 1.74
N LEU A 21 -9.70 12.28 2.03
CA LEU A 21 -10.30 10.99 1.75
C LEU A 21 -11.11 11.08 0.46
N PHE A 22 -10.90 10.10 -0.40
CA PHE A 22 -11.72 9.81 -1.56
C PHE A 22 -12.53 8.57 -1.23
N VAL A 23 -13.85 8.65 -1.17
CA VAL A 23 -14.70 7.53 -0.74
C VAL A 23 -15.69 7.17 -1.83
N SER A 24 -15.63 5.92 -2.32
CA SER A 24 -16.63 5.36 -3.23
C SER A 24 -17.41 4.28 -2.51
N ILE A 25 -18.72 4.48 -2.38
CA ILE A 25 -19.63 3.50 -1.77
C ILE A 25 -20.33 2.75 -2.91
N PRO A 26 -20.29 1.40 -2.90
CA PRO A 26 -20.96 0.61 -3.93
C PRO A 26 -22.47 0.78 -3.86
N THR A 27 -23.11 0.79 -5.03
CA THR A 27 -24.57 0.96 -5.15
C THR A 27 -25.26 -0.17 -5.91
N ARG A 28 -24.46 -1.15 -6.39
CA ARG A 28 -24.98 -2.23 -7.24
C ARG A 28 -25.78 -3.29 -6.45
N ARG A 29 -25.38 -3.54 -5.21
CA ARG A 29 -25.99 -4.55 -4.35
C ARG A 29 -26.48 -3.89 -3.05
N PRO A 30 -27.48 -4.46 -2.39
CA PRO A 30 -27.86 -4.03 -1.04
C PRO A 30 -26.68 -4.10 -0.08
N VAL A 31 -26.72 -3.26 0.96
CA VAL A 31 -25.75 -3.31 2.05
C VAL A 31 -25.85 -4.67 2.73
N PRO A 32 -24.74 -5.43 2.85
CA PRO A 32 -24.74 -6.69 3.60
C PRO A 32 -25.12 -6.46 5.07
N PRO A 33 -25.77 -7.43 5.73
CA PRO A 33 -26.13 -7.30 7.16
C PRO A 33 -24.94 -7.00 8.07
N GLU A 34 -23.76 -7.56 7.75
CA GLU A 34 -22.50 -7.35 8.45
C GLU A 34 -21.78 -6.04 8.09
N GLY A 35 -22.29 -5.28 7.12
CA GLY A 35 -21.63 -4.13 6.52
C GLY A 35 -20.80 -4.49 5.30
N HIS A 36 -20.28 -3.47 4.61
CA HIS A 36 -19.44 -3.64 3.43
C HIS A 36 -18.00 -4.03 3.82
N ALA A 37 -17.38 -4.88 3.02
CA ALA A 37 -15.93 -4.96 2.95
C ALA A 37 -15.35 -3.60 2.52
N VAL A 38 -14.15 -3.26 2.95
CA VAL A 38 -13.52 -1.98 2.63
C VAL A 38 -12.06 -2.15 2.20
N VAL A 39 -11.69 -1.42 1.15
CA VAL A 39 -10.31 -1.27 0.69
C VAL A 39 -9.83 0.13 1.06
N TYR A 40 -8.91 0.22 2.02
CA TYR A 40 -8.15 1.43 2.31
C TYR A 40 -6.93 1.45 1.39
N LEU A 41 -6.91 2.41 0.48
CA LEU A 41 -5.88 2.57 -0.54
C LEU A 41 -4.99 3.76 -0.19
N ILE A 42 -3.72 3.48 0.05
CA ILE A 42 -2.69 4.51 0.24
C ILE A 42 -2.44 5.21 -1.10
N ASP A 43 -2.03 6.49 -1.06
CA ASP A 43 -1.84 7.33 -2.23
C ASP A 43 -3.11 7.53 -3.07
N GLY A 44 -4.20 7.87 -2.39
CA GLY A 44 -5.52 8.08 -3.01
C GLY A 44 -5.50 9.08 -4.16
N ASN A 45 -4.66 10.13 -4.11
CA ASN A 45 -4.50 11.09 -5.20
C ASN A 45 -4.07 10.44 -6.53
N LEU A 46 -3.31 9.33 -6.46
CA LEU A 46 -2.73 8.66 -7.63
C LEU A 46 -3.55 7.47 -8.11
N HIS A 47 -4.14 6.72 -7.18
CA HIS A 47 -4.62 5.37 -7.48
C HIS A 47 -6.13 5.16 -7.28
N PHE A 48 -6.84 6.11 -6.64
CA PHE A 48 -8.25 5.94 -6.29
C PHE A 48 -9.16 5.63 -7.49
N GLY A 49 -8.99 6.35 -8.60
CA GLY A 49 -9.82 6.14 -9.81
C GLY A 49 -9.68 4.73 -10.36
N ILE A 50 -8.44 4.23 -10.47
CA ILE A 50 -8.14 2.86 -10.95
C ILE A 50 -8.78 1.82 -10.03
N ALA A 51 -8.66 1.99 -8.72
CA ALA A 51 -9.21 1.04 -7.76
C ALA A 51 -10.74 0.99 -7.80
N VAL A 52 -11.40 2.14 -7.90
CA VAL A 52 -12.86 2.20 -7.99
C VAL A 52 -13.38 1.56 -9.26
N ASP A 53 -12.81 1.89 -10.42
CA ASP A 53 -13.28 1.34 -11.69
C ASP A 53 -13.00 -0.16 -11.77
N THR A 54 -11.86 -0.60 -11.23
CA THR A 54 -11.52 -2.02 -11.14
C THR A 54 -12.47 -2.79 -10.22
N ALA A 55 -12.75 -2.27 -9.02
CA ALA A 55 -13.69 -2.88 -8.09
C ALA A 55 -15.09 -3.03 -8.71
N ARG A 56 -15.59 -1.96 -9.33
CA ARG A 56 -16.91 -1.95 -9.98
C ARG A 56 -17.04 -2.96 -11.11
N ILE A 57 -16.03 -3.08 -11.98
CA ILE A 57 -16.10 -4.04 -13.10
C ILE A 57 -15.97 -5.48 -12.61
N GLN A 58 -15.11 -5.75 -11.62
CA GLN A 58 -14.93 -7.08 -11.07
C GLN A 58 -16.17 -7.53 -10.28
N ALA A 59 -16.83 -6.64 -9.55
CA ALA A 59 -18.07 -6.92 -8.84
C ALA A 59 -19.28 -7.22 -9.76
N CYS A 60 -19.12 -7.12 -11.09
CA CYS A 60 -20.10 -7.66 -12.03
C CYS A 60 -20.23 -9.18 -11.94
N TRP A 61 -19.19 -9.87 -11.48
CA TRP A 61 -19.20 -11.30 -11.24
C TRP A 61 -19.74 -11.62 -9.84
N PRO A 62 -20.56 -12.68 -9.67
CA PRO A 62 -21.23 -12.99 -8.41
C PRO A 62 -20.27 -13.45 -7.29
N ASP A 63 -19.10 -13.96 -7.66
CA ASP A 63 -18.05 -14.44 -6.76
C ASP A 63 -17.09 -13.34 -6.27
N VAL A 64 -17.35 -12.07 -6.63
CA VAL A 64 -16.59 -10.92 -6.15
C VAL A 64 -17.46 -10.01 -5.30
N ILE A 65 -16.96 -9.68 -4.12
CA ILE A 65 -17.57 -8.69 -3.22
C ILE A 65 -17.39 -7.30 -3.84
N ASP A 66 -18.41 -6.44 -3.70
CA ASP A 66 -18.38 -5.02 -4.11
C ASP A 66 -17.98 -4.17 -2.89
N PRO A 67 -16.71 -3.77 -2.76
CA PRO A 67 -16.23 -3.10 -1.54
C PRO A 67 -16.49 -1.60 -1.57
N VAL A 68 -16.51 -0.99 -0.39
CA VAL A 68 -16.20 0.44 -0.26
C VAL A 68 -14.72 0.64 -0.59
N VAL A 69 -14.41 1.63 -1.43
CA VAL A 69 -13.02 2.02 -1.71
C VAL A 69 -12.74 3.38 -1.07
N VAL A 70 -11.72 3.43 -0.23
CA VAL A 70 -11.28 4.62 0.49
C VAL A 70 -9.85 4.95 0.08
N GLY A 71 -9.67 5.96 -0.75
CA GLY A 71 -8.34 6.51 -1.04
C GLY A 71 -7.93 7.48 0.07
N ILE A 72 -6.80 7.23 0.70
CA ILE A 72 -6.20 8.13 1.68
C ILE A 72 -5.11 8.92 0.98
N GLY A 73 -5.25 10.23 0.95
CA GLY A 73 -4.34 11.13 0.25
C GLY A 73 -4.31 12.51 0.89
N TYR A 74 -4.01 13.52 0.09
CA TYR A 74 -3.73 14.88 0.53
C TYR A 74 -4.59 15.90 -0.23
N PRO A 75 -4.93 17.07 0.39
CA PRO A 75 -5.80 18.08 -0.21
C PRO A 75 -5.05 18.92 -1.26
N THR A 76 -4.57 18.25 -2.30
CA THR A 76 -3.86 18.84 -3.43
C THR A 76 -4.23 18.13 -4.73
N ASP A 77 -4.21 18.87 -5.84
CA ASP A 77 -4.32 18.33 -7.19
C ASP A 77 -2.95 18.17 -7.87
N SER A 78 -1.87 18.59 -7.20
CA SER A 78 -0.51 18.44 -7.68
C SER A 78 0.07 17.08 -7.27
N VAL A 79 0.44 16.26 -8.27
CA VAL A 79 1.11 14.97 -8.05
C VAL A 79 2.41 15.17 -7.26
N ASN A 80 3.21 16.19 -7.59
CA ASN A 80 4.48 16.46 -6.90
C ASN A 80 4.28 16.82 -5.43
N GLN A 81 3.25 17.61 -5.10
CA GLN A 81 2.92 17.92 -3.71
C GLN A 81 2.44 16.68 -2.95
N ALA A 82 1.62 15.83 -3.57
CA ALA A 82 1.20 14.58 -2.95
C ALA A 82 2.39 13.64 -2.70
N LEU A 83 3.32 13.54 -3.67
CA LEU A 83 4.55 12.76 -3.53
C LEU A 83 5.51 13.31 -2.46
N ASP A 84 5.55 14.62 -2.23
CA ASP A 84 6.32 15.22 -1.15
C ASP A 84 5.66 14.93 0.22
N GLN A 85 4.35 15.16 0.33
CA GLN A 85 3.61 14.97 1.59
C GLN A 85 3.61 13.52 2.07
N ARG A 86 3.54 12.53 1.16
CA ARG A 86 3.57 11.11 1.54
C ARG A 86 4.87 10.65 2.19
N MET A 87 5.97 11.38 1.98
CA MET A 87 7.29 10.95 2.45
C MET A 87 7.35 10.83 3.97
N ILE A 88 6.79 11.78 4.70
CA ILE A 88 6.75 11.67 6.16
C ILE A 88 5.82 10.55 6.62
N ASP A 89 4.64 10.39 5.98
CA ASP A 89 3.62 9.43 6.41
C ASP A 89 3.96 7.97 6.11
N LEU A 90 4.68 7.72 5.01
CA LEU A 90 4.91 6.36 4.51
C LEU A 90 6.33 5.84 4.79
N THR A 91 7.07 6.52 5.66
CA THR A 91 8.44 6.11 6.00
C THR A 91 8.64 5.98 7.50
N THR A 92 9.52 5.05 7.87
CA THR A 92 10.02 4.93 9.24
C THR A 92 11.15 5.95 9.49
N PRO A 93 11.44 6.30 10.76
CA PRO A 93 12.57 7.14 11.08
C PRO A 93 13.87 6.65 10.43
N ILE A 94 14.64 7.59 9.87
CA ILE A 94 15.90 7.32 9.20
C ILE A 94 16.97 8.30 9.67
N SER A 95 18.20 7.84 9.87
CA SER A 95 19.27 8.70 10.36
C SER A 95 19.82 9.62 9.27
N GLU A 96 20.31 10.79 9.66
CA GLU A 96 20.99 11.72 8.75
C GLU A 96 22.23 11.10 8.07
N GLU A 97 22.89 10.15 8.76
CA GLU A 97 24.01 9.41 8.18
C GLU A 97 23.52 8.51 7.03
N ARG A 98 22.40 7.79 7.21
CA ARG A 98 21.82 6.93 6.16
C ARG A 98 21.30 7.73 4.98
N LEU A 99 20.70 8.88 5.22
CA LEU A 99 20.22 9.79 4.16
C LEU A 99 21.34 10.36 3.26
N LYS A 100 22.60 10.20 3.63
CA LYS A 100 23.78 10.62 2.83
C LYS A 100 24.37 9.47 2.03
N LYS A 101 23.80 8.25 2.07
CA LYS A 101 24.37 7.06 1.42
C LYS A 101 23.38 6.46 0.42
N GLY A 102 23.95 5.85 -0.63
CA GLY A 102 23.21 5.08 -1.63
C GLY A 102 22.19 5.89 -2.44
N PHE A 103 21.19 5.20 -2.95
CA PHE A 103 20.16 5.78 -3.81
C PHE A 103 19.36 6.91 -3.13
N ILE A 104 19.03 6.76 -1.84
CA ILE A 104 18.26 7.78 -1.11
C ILE A 104 18.99 9.13 -1.04
N ALA A 105 20.32 9.13 -1.05
CA ALA A 105 21.12 10.35 -1.05
C ALA A 105 21.01 11.14 -2.37
N LYS A 106 20.62 10.45 -3.45
CA LYS A 106 20.44 11.01 -4.80
C LYS A 106 19.01 11.50 -5.05
N MET A 107 18.07 11.13 -4.17
CA MET A 107 16.67 11.58 -4.26
C MET A 107 16.53 13.03 -3.77
N PRO A 108 15.60 13.80 -4.37
CA PRO A 108 15.22 15.09 -3.80
C PRO A 108 14.77 14.94 -2.34
N ARG A 109 15.26 15.83 -1.48
CA ARG A 109 14.81 15.85 -0.08
C ARG A 109 13.37 16.34 0.00
N PRO A 110 12.46 15.60 0.65
CA PRO A 110 11.10 16.05 0.86
C PRO A 110 11.08 17.25 1.82
N THR A 111 10.15 18.16 1.59
CA THR A 111 9.94 19.31 2.47
C THR A 111 9.30 18.91 3.80
N THR A 112 8.56 17.81 3.81
CA THR A 112 7.85 17.28 4.98
C THR A 112 8.71 16.41 5.88
N GLY A 113 9.87 15.91 5.40
CA GLY A 113 10.75 15.01 6.14
C GLY A 113 10.36 13.53 6.02
N TYR A 114 10.76 12.75 7.03
CA TYR A 114 10.60 11.29 7.07
C TYR A 114 10.17 10.85 8.48
N GLY A 115 9.64 9.63 8.61
CA GLY A 115 9.57 8.94 9.90
C GLY A 115 8.24 9.01 10.64
N GLY A 116 7.16 9.47 10.02
CA GLY A 116 5.84 9.61 10.63
C GLY A 116 4.89 8.41 10.45
N MET A 117 5.39 7.25 10.01
CA MET A 117 4.54 6.09 9.70
C MET A 117 3.68 5.62 10.88
N ASP A 118 4.22 5.60 12.11
CA ASP A 118 3.44 5.20 13.29
C ASP A 118 2.31 6.20 13.58
N GLU A 119 2.54 7.51 13.39
CA GLU A 119 1.47 8.52 13.50
C GLU A 119 0.44 8.35 12.39
N TYR A 120 0.86 8.03 11.17
CA TYR A 120 -0.05 7.78 10.05
C TYR A 120 -0.99 6.61 10.33
N PHE A 121 -0.52 5.52 10.93
CA PHE A 121 -1.39 4.43 11.38
C PHE A 121 -2.38 4.89 12.44
N ARG A 122 -1.97 5.75 13.38
CA ARG A 122 -2.91 6.34 14.33
C ARG A 122 -3.97 7.22 13.64
N VAL A 123 -3.58 8.02 12.65
CA VAL A 123 -4.54 8.79 11.83
C VAL A 123 -5.54 7.85 11.16
N ILE A 124 -5.09 6.72 10.60
CA ILE A 124 -6.00 5.75 9.97
C ILE A 124 -6.98 5.19 11.00
N GLU A 125 -6.51 4.73 12.16
CA GLU A 125 -7.36 4.11 13.18
C GLU A 125 -8.30 5.10 13.87
N GLU A 126 -7.75 6.24 14.31
CA GLU A 126 -8.48 7.18 15.18
C GLU A 126 -9.35 8.15 14.38
N GLU A 127 -9.04 8.39 13.10
CA GLU A 127 -9.69 9.45 12.34
C GLU A 127 -10.25 9.03 10.98
N VAL A 128 -9.54 8.22 10.18
CA VAL A 128 -10.03 7.79 8.85
C VAL A 128 -11.15 6.77 9.00
N LYS A 129 -10.91 5.66 9.71
CA LYS A 129 -11.91 4.60 9.89
C LYS A 129 -13.22 5.12 10.50
N PRO A 130 -13.23 5.90 11.59
CA PRO A 130 -14.47 6.46 12.13
C PRO A 130 -15.23 7.37 11.14
N ARG A 131 -14.51 8.15 10.31
CA ARG A 131 -15.14 8.99 9.28
C ARG A 131 -15.83 8.16 8.21
N VAL A 132 -15.21 7.05 7.80
CA VAL A 132 -15.82 6.11 6.83
C VAL A 132 -17.02 5.39 7.45
N GLU A 133 -16.92 4.91 8.68
CA GLU A 133 -17.99 4.25 9.41
C GLU A 133 -19.21 5.18 9.63
N ALA A 134 -19.00 6.48 9.73
CA ALA A 134 -20.08 7.47 9.80
C ALA A 134 -20.85 7.62 8.47
N LEU A 135 -20.29 7.18 7.35
CA LEU A 135 -20.93 7.27 6.03
C LEU A 135 -21.68 6.00 5.65
N VAL A 136 -21.17 4.84 6.06
CA VAL A 136 -21.67 3.54 5.65
C VAL A 136 -21.24 2.44 6.63
N ALA A 137 -22.08 1.43 6.82
CA ALA A 137 -21.75 0.28 7.66
C ALA A 137 -20.60 -0.54 7.07
N ILE A 138 -19.54 -0.75 7.85
CA ILE A 138 -18.32 -1.48 7.46
C ILE A 138 -18.22 -2.79 8.24
N ASN A 139 -17.93 -3.87 7.53
CA ASN A 139 -17.53 -5.14 8.13
C ASN A 139 -16.08 -5.05 8.63
N LYS A 140 -15.91 -4.98 9.95
CA LYS A 140 -14.57 -4.84 10.58
C LYS A 140 -13.68 -6.07 10.44
N LEU A 141 -14.23 -7.19 9.95
CA LEU A 141 -13.48 -8.42 9.67
C LEU A 141 -13.06 -8.56 8.20
N GLU A 142 -13.40 -7.58 7.37
CA GLU A 142 -13.08 -7.57 5.93
C GLU A 142 -12.48 -6.22 5.51
N GLN A 143 -11.40 -5.82 6.17
CA GLN A 143 -10.68 -4.58 5.90
C GLN A 143 -9.37 -4.90 5.19
N VAL A 144 -9.16 -4.28 4.04
CA VAL A 144 -7.95 -4.40 3.21
C VAL A 144 -7.12 -3.12 3.35
N LEU A 145 -5.82 -3.26 3.54
CA LEU A 145 -4.86 -2.17 3.29
C LEU A 145 -4.11 -2.47 2.00
N MET A 146 -4.09 -1.49 1.10
CA MET A 146 -3.46 -1.61 -0.21
C MET A 146 -2.58 -0.39 -0.50
N GLY A 147 -1.37 -0.62 -1.01
CA GLY A 147 -0.47 0.47 -1.38
C GLY A 147 0.61 0.05 -2.37
N HIS A 148 1.15 1.06 -3.07
CA HIS A 148 2.21 0.92 -4.06
C HIS A 148 3.49 1.62 -3.59
N SER A 149 4.66 1.07 -3.92
CA SER A 149 5.96 1.69 -3.64
C SER A 149 6.19 1.88 -2.13
N LEU A 150 6.34 3.11 -1.63
CA LEU A 150 6.34 3.42 -0.19
C LEU A 150 5.00 3.06 0.46
N GLY A 151 3.86 3.18 -0.26
CA GLY A 151 2.58 2.66 0.19
C GLY A 151 2.58 1.14 0.34
N GLY A 152 3.28 0.43 -0.55
CA GLY A 152 3.55 -1.01 -0.43
C GLY A 152 4.42 -1.36 0.78
N LEU A 153 5.46 -0.55 1.05
CA LEU A 153 6.28 -0.65 2.27
C LEU A 153 5.42 -0.50 3.53
N THR A 154 4.57 0.53 3.56
CA THR A 154 3.62 0.78 4.66
C THR A 154 2.65 -0.39 4.83
N THR A 155 2.19 -0.99 3.72
CA THR A 155 1.32 -2.19 3.76
C THR A 155 2.06 -3.40 4.34
N LEU A 156 3.34 -3.63 4.00
CA LEU A 156 4.16 -4.68 4.63
C LEU A 156 4.39 -4.42 6.12
N HIS A 157 4.65 -3.18 6.51
CA HIS A 157 4.76 -2.81 7.92
C HIS A 157 3.47 -3.13 8.67
N ALA A 158 2.30 -2.83 8.08
CA ALA A 158 1.00 -3.19 8.65
C ALA A 158 0.78 -4.70 8.74
N LEU A 159 1.15 -5.47 7.71
CA LEU A 159 1.11 -6.94 7.75
C LEU A 159 1.88 -7.48 8.95
N PHE A 160 3.06 -6.95 9.20
CA PHE A 160 3.89 -7.43 10.30
C PHE A 160 3.44 -6.96 11.69
N ARG A 161 2.75 -5.81 11.81
CA ARG A 161 2.47 -5.18 13.11
C ARG A 161 1.00 -4.91 13.42
N HIS A 162 0.14 -4.81 12.41
CA HIS A 162 -1.22 -4.30 12.55
C HIS A 162 -2.31 -5.28 12.04
N THR A 163 -2.10 -6.60 12.21
CA THR A 163 -3.08 -7.62 11.77
C THR A 163 -4.40 -7.60 12.55
N ALA A 164 -4.49 -6.87 13.65
CA ALA A 164 -5.77 -6.60 14.32
C ALA A 164 -6.59 -5.52 13.60
N SER A 165 -5.91 -4.58 12.94
CA SER A 165 -6.51 -3.43 12.26
C SER A 165 -6.99 -3.77 10.85
N PHE A 166 -6.28 -4.67 10.18
CA PHE A 166 -6.58 -5.14 8.82
C PHE A 166 -6.44 -6.66 8.76
N GLN A 167 -7.28 -7.30 7.95
CA GLN A 167 -7.26 -8.75 7.75
C GLN A 167 -6.65 -9.13 6.41
N GLN A 168 -6.53 -8.16 5.49
CA GLN A 168 -6.03 -8.39 4.15
C GLN A 168 -5.06 -7.27 3.73
N PHE A 169 -4.01 -7.64 3.02
CA PHE A 169 -2.90 -6.76 2.67
C PHE A 169 -2.52 -6.93 1.21
N VAL A 170 -2.38 -5.81 0.48
CA VAL A 170 -1.93 -5.82 -0.91
C VAL A 170 -0.76 -4.85 -1.06
N ALA A 171 0.46 -5.39 -1.07
CA ALA A 171 1.68 -4.63 -1.22
C ALA A 171 2.18 -4.71 -2.68
N ILE A 172 2.02 -3.62 -3.43
CA ILE A 172 2.40 -3.54 -4.84
C ILE A 172 3.77 -2.86 -4.92
N ALA A 173 4.74 -3.51 -5.55
CA ALA A 173 6.11 -3.02 -5.72
C ALA A 173 6.67 -2.36 -4.44
N PRO A 174 6.61 -3.05 -3.28
CA PRO A 174 6.96 -2.44 -2.00
C PRO A 174 8.43 -2.03 -1.96
N SER A 175 8.69 -0.80 -1.52
CA SER A 175 10.05 -0.25 -1.36
C SER A 175 10.80 -0.90 -0.18
N ILE A 176 10.97 -2.24 -0.22
CA ILE A 176 11.62 -3.00 0.86
C ILE A 176 13.05 -2.50 1.12
N TRP A 177 13.72 -1.98 0.09
CA TRP A 177 15.08 -1.42 0.16
C TRP A 177 15.23 -0.22 1.12
N TYR A 178 14.12 0.49 1.39
CA TYR A 178 14.14 1.70 2.22
C TYR A 178 14.77 1.42 3.59
N ASN A 179 15.66 2.35 4.01
CA ASN A 179 16.35 2.32 5.30
C ASN A 179 16.97 0.95 5.61
N ASP A 180 17.81 0.45 4.67
CA ASP A 180 18.50 -0.84 4.79
C ASP A 180 17.56 -2.03 5.06
N ARG A 181 16.37 -2.01 4.46
CA ARG A 181 15.32 -3.03 4.62
C ARG A 181 14.78 -3.12 6.06
N ALA A 182 14.71 -2.00 6.76
CA ALA A 182 14.28 -1.94 8.17
C ALA A 182 12.92 -2.63 8.42
N VAL A 183 12.01 -2.66 7.43
CA VAL A 183 10.72 -3.35 7.55
C VAL A 183 10.86 -4.84 7.86
N LEU A 184 11.93 -5.49 7.36
CA LEU A 184 12.17 -6.92 7.58
C LEU A 184 12.56 -7.26 9.03
N ALA A 185 12.96 -6.29 9.85
CA ALA A 185 13.22 -6.51 11.27
C ALA A 185 11.98 -7.02 12.04
N HIS A 186 10.79 -6.81 11.50
CA HIS A 186 9.54 -7.27 12.11
C HIS A 186 9.09 -8.65 11.62
N GLU A 187 9.74 -9.22 10.59
CA GLU A 187 9.36 -10.49 9.97
C GLU A 187 9.44 -11.68 10.92
N ALA A 188 10.49 -11.76 11.75
CA ALA A 188 10.69 -12.88 12.67
C ALA A 188 9.54 -12.98 13.70
N ALA A 189 9.22 -11.89 14.38
CA ALA A 189 8.14 -11.86 15.36
C ALA A 189 6.76 -12.10 14.72
N PHE A 190 6.53 -11.61 13.50
CA PHE A 190 5.32 -11.91 12.73
C PHE A 190 5.24 -13.40 12.42
N SER A 191 6.32 -14.01 11.94
CA SER A 191 6.39 -15.43 11.59
C SER A 191 6.13 -16.34 12.80
N GLU A 192 6.62 -15.98 13.98
CA GLU A 192 6.32 -16.70 15.24
C GLU A 192 4.82 -16.63 15.56
N ARG A 193 4.19 -15.46 15.45
CA ARG A 193 2.73 -15.32 15.66
C ARG A 193 1.92 -16.12 14.66
N VAL A 194 2.35 -16.20 13.39
CA VAL A 194 1.69 -17.02 12.35
C VAL A 194 1.77 -18.51 12.72
N ARG A 195 2.97 -19.00 13.09
CA ARG A 195 3.16 -20.41 13.51
C ARG A 195 2.38 -20.76 14.77
N ALA A 196 2.21 -19.80 15.67
CA ALA A 196 1.39 -19.95 16.88
C ALA A 196 -0.13 -19.88 16.62
N GLY A 197 -0.58 -19.69 15.35
CA GLY A 197 -1.98 -19.55 15.01
C GLY A 197 -2.65 -18.26 15.51
N GLN A 198 -1.86 -17.24 15.82
CA GLN A 198 -2.33 -15.95 16.36
C GLN A 198 -2.63 -14.92 15.26
N VAL A 199 -2.34 -15.24 14.00
CA VAL A 199 -2.57 -14.38 12.86
C VAL A 199 -3.56 -15.03 11.92
N LYS A 200 -4.69 -14.35 11.67
CA LYS A 200 -5.61 -14.67 10.58
C LYS A 200 -5.55 -13.55 9.56
N ALA A 201 -4.85 -13.79 8.46
CA ALA A 201 -4.65 -12.76 7.45
C ALA A 201 -4.45 -13.35 6.05
N ARG A 202 -4.71 -12.51 5.03
CA ARG A 202 -4.40 -12.79 3.63
C ARG A 202 -3.51 -11.70 3.08
N ALA A 203 -2.46 -12.04 2.36
CA ALA A 203 -1.53 -11.09 1.79
C ALA A 203 -1.24 -11.38 0.31
N LEU A 204 -1.19 -10.33 -0.49
CA LEU A 204 -0.66 -10.37 -1.85
C LEU A 204 0.51 -9.40 -1.92
N ILE A 205 1.67 -9.89 -2.38
CA ILE A 205 2.84 -9.08 -2.64
C ILE A 205 3.14 -9.18 -4.13
N SER A 206 3.24 -8.06 -4.82
CA SER A 206 3.50 -8.07 -6.25
C SER A 206 4.58 -7.07 -6.65
N VAL A 207 5.16 -7.27 -7.85
CA VAL A 207 6.21 -6.42 -8.40
C VAL A 207 6.18 -6.51 -9.93
N GLY A 208 6.60 -5.47 -10.61
CA GLY A 208 6.79 -5.49 -12.05
C GLY A 208 8.10 -6.23 -12.42
N GLU A 209 8.07 -7.05 -13.46
CA GLU A 209 9.24 -7.82 -13.94
C GLU A 209 10.43 -6.91 -14.26
N LEU A 210 10.15 -5.75 -14.87
CA LEU A 210 11.18 -4.81 -15.33
C LEU A 210 11.78 -3.96 -14.20
N GLU A 211 11.29 -4.06 -12.96
CA GLU A 211 11.81 -3.29 -11.83
C GLU A 211 13.23 -3.72 -11.35
N SER A 212 13.74 -4.84 -11.86
CA SER A 212 15.15 -5.24 -11.68
C SER A 212 15.94 -5.19 -12.98
N THR A 213 15.36 -4.61 -14.01
CA THR A 213 16.04 -4.41 -15.29
C THR A 213 16.56 -2.99 -15.39
N PHE A 214 17.85 -2.85 -15.60
CA PHE A 214 18.45 -1.54 -15.83
C PHE A 214 17.82 -0.87 -17.06
N ARG A 215 17.31 0.35 -16.86
CA ARG A 215 16.78 1.19 -17.93
C ARG A 215 17.20 2.63 -17.71
N PHE A 216 18.02 3.15 -18.60
CA PHE A 216 18.36 4.56 -18.62
C PHE A 216 17.23 5.37 -19.27
N VAL A 217 16.80 6.46 -18.62
CA VAL A 217 15.80 7.39 -19.14
C VAL A 217 16.47 8.74 -19.41
N PRO A 218 16.74 9.08 -20.68
CA PRO A 218 17.34 10.36 -21.04
C PRO A 218 16.48 11.56 -20.59
N GLY A 219 17.12 12.65 -20.18
CA GLY A 219 16.44 13.89 -19.80
C GLY A 219 16.11 14.00 -18.31
N LEU A 220 16.32 12.95 -17.53
CA LEU A 220 16.29 13.06 -16.07
C LEU A 220 17.62 13.58 -15.51
N PRO A 221 17.60 14.28 -14.38
CA PRO A 221 18.82 14.85 -13.75
C PRO A 221 19.62 13.76 -12.99
N ALA A 222 19.86 12.60 -13.65
CA ALA A 222 20.60 11.47 -13.12
C ALA A 222 21.43 10.83 -14.25
N SER A 223 22.63 10.37 -13.93
CA SER A 223 23.50 9.69 -14.87
C SER A 223 23.05 8.24 -15.11
N GLU A 224 23.56 7.61 -16.19
CA GLU A 224 23.36 6.18 -16.42
C GLU A 224 23.86 5.34 -15.25
N GLN A 225 24.98 5.72 -14.63
CA GLN A 225 25.51 5.02 -13.45
C GLN A 225 24.56 5.13 -12.25
N ASP A 226 23.93 6.29 -12.04
CA ASP A 226 22.94 6.45 -10.95
C ASP A 226 21.75 5.51 -11.12
N PHE A 227 21.30 5.26 -12.37
CA PHE A 227 20.23 4.28 -12.62
C PHE A 227 20.68 2.83 -12.41
N ARG A 228 21.94 2.49 -12.73
CA ARG A 228 22.50 1.15 -12.42
C ARG A 228 22.58 0.94 -10.92
N ASP A 229 23.16 1.90 -10.18
CA ASP A 229 23.29 1.86 -8.72
C ASP A 229 21.91 1.72 -8.06
N MET A 230 20.91 2.47 -8.54
CA MET A 230 19.53 2.37 -8.07
C MET A 230 18.96 0.95 -8.27
N THR A 231 19.11 0.39 -9.47
CA THR A 231 18.58 -0.95 -9.77
C THR A 231 19.22 -2.01 -8.89
N GLU A 232 20.53 -1.92 -8.67
CA GLU A 232 21.29 -2.85 -7.84
C GLU A 232 20.97 -2.70 -6.35
N GLU A 233 20.82 -1.47 -5.84
CA GLU A 233 20.50 -1.21 -4.42
C GLU A 233 19.06 -1.57 -4.10
N CYS A 234 18.11 -1.18 -4.94
CA CYS A 234 16.69 -1.38 -4.67
C CYS A 234 16.28 -2.86 -4.75
N ARG A 235 16.88 -3.67 -5.62
CA ARG A 235 16.61 -5.11 -5.74
C ARG A 235 15.11 -5.45 -5.69
N MET A 236 14.29 -4.71 -6.42
CA MET A 236 12.83 -4.74 -6.25
C MET A 236 12.26 -6.15 -6.42
N VAL A 237 12.55 -6.83 -7.53
CA VAL A 237 12.03 -8.19 -7.81
C VAL A 237 12.62 -9.21 -6.82
N PRO A 238 13.96 -9.30 -6.59
CA PRO A 238 14.50 -10.24 -5.62
C PRO A 238 13.95 -10.06 -4.21
N ASN A 239 13.82 -8.84 -3.71
CA ASN A 239 13.27 -8.58 -2.37
C ASN A 239 11.84 -9.12 -2.23
N VAL A 240 10.99 -8.94 -3.24
CA VAL A 240 9.60 -9.44 -3.23
C VAL A 240 9.57 -10.97 -3.30
N GLN A 241 10.36 -11.59 -4.19
CA GLN A 241 10.41 -13.04 -4.33
C GLN A 241 10.96 -13.73 -3.08
N GLU A 242 12.05 -13.22 -2.52
CA GLU A 242 12.68 -13.74 -1.30
C GLU A 242 11.73 -13.66 -0.10
N LEU A 243 11.08 -12.49 0.11
CA LEU A 243 10.10 -12.32 1.18
C LEU A 243 8.89 -13.24 0.98
N GLY A 244 8.33 -13.27 -0.23
CA GLY A 244 7.18 -14.11 -0.57
C GLY A 244 7.44 -15.59 -0.31
N ALA A 245 8.63 -16.09 -0.69
CA ALA A 245 9.02 -17.47 -0.45
C ALA A 245 9.14 -17.79 1.05
N ARG A 246 9.73 -16.88 1.85
CA ARG A 246 9.83 -17.08 3.32
C ARG A 246 8.46 -17.09 3.99
N LEU A 247 7.57 -16.19 3.60
CA LEU A 247 6.21 -16.12 4.16
C LEU A 247 5.36 -17.33 3.73
N ALA A 248 5.48 -17.80 2.48
CA ALA A 248 4.80 -19.00 2.01
C ALA A 248 5.24 -20.28 2.77
N ALA A 249 6.51 -20.32 3.19
CA ALA A 249 7.04 -21.43 3.97
C ALA A 249 6.46 -21.53 5.41
N LEU A 250 5.70 -20.53 5.88
CA LEU A 250 5.05 -20.58 7.19
C LEU A 250 3.92 -21.60 7.27
N ALA A 251 3.33 -21.99 6.11
CA ALA A 251 2.36 -23.08 5.94
C ALA A 251 1.21 -23.09 6.97
N SER A 252 0.65 -21.93 7.30
CA SER A 252 -0.46 -21.80 8.25
C SER A 252 -1.82 -21.79 7.53
N PRO A 253 -2.82 -22.55 7.99
CA PRO A 253 -4.16 -22.55 7.39
C PRO A 253 -4.90 -21.21 7.61
N GLN A 254 -4.42 -20.37 8.51
CA GLN A 254 -5.00 -19.05 8.82
C GLN A 254 -4.25 -17.90 8.13
N PHE A 255 -3.14 -18.17 7.45
CA PHE A 255 -2.35 -17.17 6.73
C PHE A 255 -2.16 -17.60 5.29
N GLU A 256 -2.83 -16.89 4.38
CA GLU A 256 -2.70 -17.08 2.92
C GLU A 256 -1.77 -15.99 2.36
N ILE A 257 -0.81 -16.39 1.51
CA ILE A 257 0.04 -15.45 0.78
C ILE A 257 0.13 -15.80 -0.69
N GLU A 258 0.03 -14.79 -1.54
CA GLU A 258 0.29 -14.86 -2.97
C GLU A 258 1.42 -13.89 -3.34
N THR A 259 2.36 -14.35 -4.16
CA THR A 259 3.44 -13.53 -4.72
C THR A 259 3.32 -13.50 -6.23
N VAL A 260 3.29 -12.29 -6.83
CA VAL A 260 3.08 -12.09 -8.25
C VAL A 260 4.17 -11.22 -8.86
N VAL A 261 4.75 -11.67 -9.96
CA VAL A 261 5.58 -10.84 -10.84
C VAL A 261 4.77 -10.53 -12.09
N HIS A 262 4.51 -9.25 -12.35
CA HIS A 262 3.75 -8.79 -13.50
C HIS A 262 4.68 -8.66 -14.70
N ALA A 263 4.49 -9.51 -15.71
CA ALA A 263 5.33 -9.55 -16.89
C ALA A 263 5.25 -8.24 -17.70
N GLY A 264 6.40 -7.70 -18.07
CA GLY A 264 6.52 -6.50 -18.89
C GLY A 264 6.22 -5.17 -18.18
N ASP A 265 5.86 -5.19 -16.89
CA ASP A 265 5.60 -3.97 -16.13
C ASP A 265 6.87 -3.43 -15.46
N ASP A 266 7.04 -2.13 -15.50
CA ASP A 266 7.99 -1.38 -14.65
C ASP A 266 7.29 -0.79 -13.42
N HIS A 267 8.03 -0.05 -12.58
CA HIS A 267 7.55 0.51 -11.33
C HIS A 267 6.32 1.44 -11.47
N ASN A 268 6.21 2.16 -12.59
CA ASN A 268 5.09 3.08 -12.83
C ASN A 268 3.94 2.42 -13.61
N MET A 269 4.19 1.29 -14.27
CA MET A 269 3.19 0.52 -15.01
C MET A 269 2.47 -0.50 -14.14
N VAL A 270 3.12 -1.04 -13.11
CA VAL A 270 2.57 -2.12 -12.27
C VAL A 270 1.36 -1.74 -11.41
N PRO A 271 1.10 -0.48 -10.99
CA PRO A 271 -0.03 -0.19 -10.10
C PRO A 271 -1.40 -0.65 -10.62
N PRO A 272 -1.80 -0.41 -11.89
CA PRO A 272 -3.09 -0.90 -12.39
C PRO A 272 -3.24 -2.42 -12.31
N ALA A 273 -2.20 -3.17 -12.70
CA ALA A 273 -2.20 -4.63 -12.68
C ALA A 273 -2.22 -5.17 -11.24
N GLY A 274 -1.40 -4.59 -10.36
CA GLY A 274 -1.34 -4.93 -8.94
C GLY A 274 -2.65 -4.65 -8.21
N ILE A 275 -3.28 -3.50 -8.46
CA ILE A 275 -4.60 -3.14 -7.90
C ILE A 275 -5.66 -4.13 -8.39
N ALA A 276 -5.68 -4.43 -9.69
CA ALA A 276 -6.67 -5.37 -10.26
C ALA A 276 -6.53 -6.77 -9.68
N ARG A 277 -5.30 -7.27 -9.57
CA ARG A 277 -5.01 -8.56 -8.94
C ARG A 277 -5.34 -8.55 -7.45
N GLY A 278 -4.99 -7.46 -6.75
CA GLY A 278 -5.25 -7.29 -5.32
C GLY A 278 -6.74 -7.28 -4.99
N ILE A 279 -7.56 -6.54 -5.73
CA ILE A 279 -9.02 -6.54 -5.55
C ILE A 279 -9.58 -7.94 -5.80
N ARG A 280 -9.17 -8.63 -6.87
CA ARG A 280 -9.61 -10.00 -7.15
C ARG A 280 -9.22 -10.96 -6.03
N PHE A 281 -8.00 -10.86 -5.53
CA PHE A 281 -7.49 -11.71 -4.46
C PHE A 281 -8.24 -11.48 -3.14
N THR A 282 -8.47 -10.23 -2.74
CA THR A 282 -9.07 -9.87 -1.45
C THR A 282 -10.60 -9.97 -1.44
N MET A 283 -11.26 -9.73 -2.58
CA MET A 283 -12.72 -9.67 -2.70
C MET A 283 -13.35 -10.96 -3.25
N ARG A 284 -12.57 -11.98 -3.54
CA ARG A 284 -13.08 -13.30 -3.96
C ARG A 284 -13.75 -14.02 -2.76
N ARG A 285 -14.96 -14.52 -2.99
CA ARG A 285 -15.71 -15.39 -2.06
C ARG A 285 -15.21 -16.84 -2.13
#